data_e72aaa3663af75761b1371a916298ed8
#
_entry.id   e72aaa3663af75761b1371a916298ed8
#
_cell.length_a   1.000
_cell.length_b   1.000
_cell.length_c   1.000
_cell.angle_alpha   90.00
_cell.angle_beta   90.00
_cell.angle_gamma   90.00
#
_symmetry.space_group_name_H-M   'P 1'
#
loop_
_entity.id
_entity.type
_entity.pdbx_description
1 polymer ?
#
loop_
_entity_poly.entity_id
_entity_poly.type
_entity_poly.pdbx_seq_one_letter_code
_entity_poly.pdbx_strand_id
1 'polypeptide(L)'
;MSTVKTRFAPSPTGRMHVGNLRTALYAYLIAKHEGGKFMLRIEDTDQERFMEGALDIIYRTLAKTGLVHDEGPDKDGGVGPYVQSERQAQGLYLKYAKKLIEQGDAYYCFCDKERLESLKTEVAGKEITVYDKHCLHLSKEEIEANLAAGKPYVIRINMPTEGTTTFHDELYGDITVENNELDDMILIKSDGYPTYNFANVIDDHLMGITHVVRGNEYLSSAPKYNRLYEAFGWEIPKYIHCPLITNEDHQKLSKRCGHSSYEDLLDQGFLTEAIVNFVALLGWSPSSDNEIFSLEELVKEFDYHRISKSPAVFDMVKRRWMNGEYMKKMEDDKFYEMALPYLKEVITRDLDFHKIAAMVKTRIEVFPDIKDQVDFFEKVPEYETSMYVHKKMKTNEETSLQVLREVQPLLEAQEDFSNDALFEMLSAYAKEHGYKVGYVMWPIRTALSGKQMTPAGATEILEVLGKEESLVRIQAAIDKLN
;
A
#
# COMPACT_ATOMS: atom_id res chain seq x y z
N MET A 1 -19.73 -22.30 -17.31
CA MET A 1 -19.39 -21.45 -16.15
C MET A 1 -19.25 -20.03 -16.66
N SER A 2 -19.84 -19.04 -15.99
CA SER A 2 -19.64 -17.63 -16.36
C SER A 2 -18.17 -17.27 -16.14
N THR A 3 -17.59 -16.48 -17.06
CA THR A 3 -16.22 -15.98 -16.91
C THR A 3 -16.10 -15.18 -15.62
N VAL A 4 -15.08 -15.44 -14.81
CA VAL A 4 -14.83 -14.69 -13.57
C VAL A 4 -14.69 -13.20 -13.90
N LYS A 5 -15.42 -12.36 -13.16
CA LYS A 5 -15.36 -10.91 -13.29
C LYS A 5 -15.33 -10.26 -11.93
N THR A 6 -14.30 -9.48 -11.70
CA THR A 6 -14.11 -8.70 -10.47
C THR A 6 -14.12 -7.21 -10.77
N ARG A 7 -14.21 -6.38 -9.74
CA ARG A 7 -14.12 -4.93 -9.89
C ARG A 7 -13.30 -4.30 -8.77
N PHE A 8 -12.58 -3.25 -9.14
CA PHE A 8 -12.17 -2.20 -8.23
C PHE A 8 -13.14 -1.03 -8.37
N ALA A 9 -13.75 -0.61 -7.27
CA ALA A 9 -14.82 0.37 -7.28
C ALA A 9 -14.53 1.51 -6.29
N PRO A 10 -13.50 2.36 -6.61
CA PRO A 10 -13.10 3.42 -5.70
C PRO A 10 -14.03 4.63 -5.78
N SER A 11 -14.23 5.29 -4.62
CA SER A 11 -14.72 6.68 -4.60
C SER A 11 -13.55 7.64 -4.85
N PRO A 12 -13.73 8.69 -5.66
CA PRO A 12 -12.67 9.64 -6.02
C PRO A 12 -12.39 10.65 -4.88
N THR A 13 -11.70 10.20 -3.83
CA THR A 13 -11.46 10.95 -2.59
C THR A 13 -10.00 11.30 -2.32
N GLY A 14 -9.12 11.27 -3.34
CA GLY A 14 -7.72 11.65 -3.25
C GLY A 14 -6.74 10.46 -3.30
N ARG A 15 -5.62 10.56 -2.56
CA ARG A 15 -4.54 9.55 -2.56
C ARG A 15 -5.06 8.15 -2.25
N MET A 16 -4.47 7.15 -2.92
CA MET A 16 -4.90 5.75 -2.77
C MET A 16 -4.32 5.12 -1.51
N HIS A 17 -5.17 4.96 -0.48
CA HIS A 17 -4.80 4.25 0.75
C HIS A 17 -4.40 2.79 0.44
N VAL A 18 -3.40 2.24 1.17
CA VAL A 18 -2.92 0.86 0.97
C VAL A 18 -4.04 -0.18 1.09
N GLY A 19 -5.07 0.05 1.90
CA GLY A 19 -6.24 -0.82 1.97
C GLY A 19 -7.03 -0.88 0.67
N ASN A 20 -7.20 0.27 -0.02
CA ASN A 20 -7.83 0.32 -1.33
C ASN A 20 -6.96 -0.33 -2.39
N LEU A 21 -5.63 -0.07 -2.35
CA LEU A 21 -4.69 -0.73 -3.24
C LEU A 21 -4.71 -2.26 -3.06
N ARG A 22 -4.77 -2.76 -1.82
CA ARG A 22 -4.92 -4.19 -1.56
C ARG A 22 -6.21 -4.76 -2.15
N THR A 23 -7.32 -4.06 -1.98
CA THR A 23 -8.60 -4.50 -2.56
C THR A 23 -8.54 -4.54 -4.08
N ALA A 24 -7.94 -3.52 -4.72
CA ALA A 24 -7.70 -3.49 -6.17
C ALA A 24 -6.79 -4.65 -6.61
N LEU A 25 -5.67 -4.86 -5.91
CA LEU A 25 -4.72 -5.93 -6.20
C LEU A 25 -5.36 -7.31 -6.09
N TYR A 26 -6.08 -7.60 -5.01
CA TYR A 26 -6.73 -8.91 -4.83
C TYR A 26 -7.81 -9.14 -5.89
N ALA A 27 -8.62 -8.14 -6.20
CA ALA A 27 -9.59 -8.23 -7.28
C ALA A 27 -8.92 -8.50 -8.64
N TYR A 28 -7.80 -7.83 -8.92
CA TYR A 28 -6.99 -8.06 -10.11
C TYR A 28 -6.41 -9.47 -10.16
N LEU A 29 -5.79 -9.91 -9.05
CA LEU A 29 -5.15 -11.23 -8.96
C LEU A 29 -6.17 -12.36 -9.15
N ILE A 30 -7.35 -12.28 -8.53
CA ILE A 30 -8.43 -13.26 -8.70
C ILE A 30 -8.88 -13.30 -10.17
N ALA A 31 -9.15 -12.15 -10.77
CA ALA A 31 -9.59 -12.09 -12.17
C ALA A 31 -8.54 -12.70 -13.11
N LYS A 32 -7.28 -12.31 -12.96
CA LYS A 32 -6.20 -12.76 -13.86
C LYS A 32 -5.81 -14.22 -13.64
N HIS A 33 -5.82 -14.70 -12.40
CA HIS A 33 -5.58 -16.10 -12.06
C HIS A 33 -6.61 -17.03 -12.75
N GLU A 34 -7.87 -16.64 -12.71
CA GLU A 34 -8.98 -17.40 -13.29
C GLU A 34 -9.21 -17.13 -14.81
N GLY A 35 -8.30 -16.39 -15.45
CA GLY A 35 -8.43 -16.02 -16.87
C GLY A 35 -9.66 -15.13 -17.17
N GLY A 36 -10.12 -14.40 -16.18
CA GLY A 36 -11.30 -13.53 -16.22
C GLY A 36 -10.98 -12.07 -16.48
N LYS A 37 -11.91 -11.19 -16.09
CA LYS A 37 -11.84 -9.74 -16.32
C LYS A 37 -11.79 -8.95 -15.03
N PHE A 38 -10.92 -7.95 -14.99
CA PHE A 38 -10.83 -6.94 -13.94
C PHE A 38 -11.40 -5.62 -14.43
N MET A 39 -12.41 -5.08 -13.74
CA MET A 39 -13.12 -3.85 -14.10
C MET A 39 -12.78 -2.71 -13.16
N LEU A 40 -12.73 -1.48 -13.69
CA LEU A 40 -12.72 -0.25 -12.93
C LEU A 40 -14.11 0.40 -12.99
N ARG A 41 -14.74 0.64 -11.82
CA ARG A 41 -15.99 1.41 -11.68
C ARG A 41 -15.75 2.56 -10.73
N ILE A 42 -16.21 3.76 -11.09
CA ILE A 42 -16.09 4.96 -10.25
C ILE A 42 -17.38 5.14 -9.45
N GLU A 43 -17.26 5.14 -8.13
CA GLU A 43 -18.37 5.30 -7.19
C GLU A 43 -18.37 6.72 -6.60
N ASP A 44 -19.00 7.65 -7.33
CA ASP A 44 -19.06 9.08 -7.06
C ASP A 44 -20.47 9.57 -6.61
N THR A 45 -21.30 8.68 -6.05
CA THR A 45 -22.64 9.03 -5.56
C THR A 45 -22.62 9.97 -4.35
N ASP A 46 -21.50 10.10 -3.66
CA ASP A 46 -21.25 11.08 -2.60
C ASP A 46 -20.51 12.30 -3.19
N GLN A 47 -21.30 13.23 -3.73
CA GLN A 47 -20.79 14.42 -4.40
C GLN A 47 -20.06 15.39 -3.45
N GLU A 48 -20.31 15.33 -2.14
CA GLU A 48 -19.65 16.19 -1.15
C GLU A 48 -18.18 15.79 -0.94
N ARG A 49 -17.83 14.52 -1.20
CA ARG A 49 -16.48 13.99 -1.06
C ARG A 49 -15.68 13.95 -2.36
N PHE A 50 -16.29 14.36 -3.46
CA PHE A 50 -15.59 14.40 -4.74
C PHE A 50 -14.41 15.37 -4.68
N MET A 51 -13.24 14.90 -5.08
CA MET A 51 -12.02 15.71 -5.19
C MET A 51 -11.59 15.80 -6.66
N GLU A 52 -11.43 17.02 -7.15
CA GLU A 52 -10.87 17.25 -8.49
C GLU A 52 -9.47 16.62 -8.61
N GLY A 53 -9.20 15.96 -9.73
CA GLY A 53 -7.93 15.23 -9.98
C GLY A 53 -7.81 13.86 -9.30
N ALA A 54 -8.78 13.44 -8.47
CA ALA A 54 -8.73 12.13 -7.82
C ALA A 54 -8.82 10.96 -8.82
N LEU A 55 -9.51 11.13 -9.92
CA LEU A 55 -9.56 10.13 -11.01
C LEU A 55 -8.19 9.91 -11.64
N ASP A 56 -7.45 10.98 -11.90
CA ASP A 56 -6.10 10.90 -12.47
C ASP A 56 -5.14 10.16 -11.52
N ILE A 57 -5.32 10.34 -10.21
CA ILE A 57 -4.56 9.59 -9.20
C ILE A 57 -4.87 8.10 -9.31
N ILE A 58 -6.15 7.73 -9.41
CA ILE A 58 -6.58 6.32 -9.55
C ILE A 58 -5.96 5.71 -10.81
N TYR A 59 -6.12 6.33 -11.98
CA TYR A 59 -5.56 5.83 -13.23
C TYR A 59 -4.05 5.70 -13.19
N ARG A 60 -3.36 6.73 -12.71
CA ARG A 60 -1.91 6.75 -12.59
C ARG A 60 -1.40 5.65 -11.64
N THR A 61 -2.08 5.45 -10.50
CA THR A 61 -1.71 4.40 -9.54
C THR A 61 -1.90 3.02 -10.14
N LEU A 62 -3.05 2.74 -10.78
CA LEU A 62 -3.30 1.47 -11.45
C LEU A 62 -2.28 1.21 -12.57
N ALA A 63 -1.97 2.21 -13.39
CA ALA A 63 -0.96 2.10 -14.45
C ALA A 63 0.44 1.80 -13.89
N LYS A 64 0.88 2.54 -12.86
CA LYS A 64 2.20 2.34 -12.25
C LYS A 64 2.33 0.99 -11.55
N THR A 65 1.27 0.51 -10.90
CA THR A 65 1.26 -0.77 -10.20
C THR A 65 1.02 -1.97 -11.12
N GLY A 66 0.79 -1.73 -12.43
CA GLY A 66 0.52 -2.79 -13.42
C GLY A 66 -0.89 -3.38 -13.31
N LEU A 67 -1.79 -2.83 -12.48
CA LEU A 67 -3.16 -3.30 -12.30
C LEU A 67 -4.07 -2.79 -13.44
N VAL A 68 -3.76 -3.20 -14.66
CA VAL A 68 -4.48 -2.73 -15.85
C VAL A 68 -5.87 -3.36 -15.91
N HIS A 69 -6.92 -2.52 -15.90
CA HIS A 69 -8.30 -2.98 -16.04
C HIS A 69 -8.64 -3.35 -17.50
N ASP A 70 -9.56 -4.30 -17.65
CA ASP A 70 -10.05 -4.76 -18.94
C ASP A 70 -11.25 -3.94 -19.43
N GLU A 71 -12.02 -3.40 -18.47
CA GLU A 71 -13.21 -2.57 -18.71
C GLU A 71 -13.23 -1.41 -17.68
N GLY A 72 -13.70 -0.26 -18.08
CA GLY A 72 -13.77 0.93 -17.23
C GLY A 72 -14.25 2.17 -18.00
N PRO A 73 -14.24 3.36 -17.39
CA PRO A 73 -14.73 4.58 -18.03
C PRO A 73 -13.97 4.95 -19.32
N ASP A 74 -12.70 4.58 -19.42
CA ASP A 74 -11.82 4.79 -20.57
C ASP A 74 -11.74 3.60 -21.51
N LYS A 75 -12.40 2.47 -21.17
CA LYS A 75 -12.34 1.21 -21.92
C LYS A 75 -13.66 0.47 -21.84
N ASP A 76 -14.57 0.77 -22.74
CA ASP A 76 -15.91 0.20 -22.73
C ASP A 76 -15.90 -1.32 -23.02
N GLY A 77 -16.56 -2.08 -22.15
CA GLY A 77 -16.83 -3.52 -22.27
C GLY A 77 -18.30 -3.84 -22.60
N GLY A 78 -19.11 -2.83 -22.92
CA GLY A 78 -20.51 -2.99 -23.30
C GLY A 78 -21.51 -3.02 -22.13
N VAL A 79 -21.06 -2.70 -20.90
CA VAL A 79 -21.90 -2.67 -19.68
C VAL A 79 -21.88 -1.30 -18.99
N GLY A 80 -21.34 -0.31 -19.66
CA GLY A 80 -21.28 1.09 -19.18
C GLY A 80 -22.65 1.77 -19.00
N PRO A 81 -22.66 3.00 -18.53
CA PRO A 81 -21.54 3.79 -18.01
C PRO A 81 -20.86 3.17 -16.77
N TYR A 82 -19.57 3.43 -16.59
CA TYR A 82 -18.79 2.90 -15.47
C TYR A 82 -18.61 3.92 -14.33
N VAL A 83 -19.29 5.07 -14.44
CA VAL A 83 -19.35 6.12 -13.43
C VAL A 83 -20.76 6.18 -12.87
N GLN A 84 -20.93 6.11 -11.55
CA GLN A 84 -22.24 6.00 -10.95
C GLN A 84 -23.11 7.25 -11.15
N SER A 85 -22.54 8.46 -11.15
CA SER A 85 -23.28 9.69 -11.44
C SER A 85 -23.86 9.69 -12.87
N GLU A 86 -23.17 9.13 -13.85
CA GLU A 86 -23.67 8.99 -15.23
C GLU A 86 -24.85 8.00 -15.29
N ARG A 87 -24.79 6.89 -14.54
CA ARG A 87 -25.88 5.91 -14.42
C ARG A 87 -27.08 6.54 -13.69
N GLN A 88 -26.82 7.36 -12.69
CA GLN A 88 -27.85 8.14 -12.00
C GLN A 88 -28.57 9.10 -12.96
N ALA A 89 -27.83 9.83 -13.79
CA ALA A 89 -28.39 10.74 -14.79
C ALA A 89 -29.32 10.03 -15.80
N GLN A 90 -29.07 8.74 -16.05
CA GLN A 90 -29.96 7.89 -16.87
C GLN A 90 -31.20 7.38 -16.11
N GLY A 91 -31.38 7.73 -14.84
CA GLY A 91 -32.49 7.28 -13.99
C GLY A 91 -32.47 5.80 -13.62
N LEU A 92 -31.31 5.14 -13.80
CA LEU A 92 -31.18 3.70 -13.64
C LEU A 92 -31.59 3.22 -12.24
N TYR A 93 -31.02 3.82 -11.20
CA TYR A 93 -31.25 3.39 -9.83
C TYR A 93 -32.71 3.62 -9.39
N LEU A 94 -33.30 4.76 -9.76
CA LEU A 94 -34.71 5.03 -9.45
C LEU A 94 -35.62 4.01 -10.13
N LYS A 95 -35.31 3.58 -11.36
CA LYS A 95 -36.06 2.53 -12.06
C LYS A 95 -36.10 1.24 -11.26
N TYR A 96 -34.94 0.79 -10.73
CA TYR A 96 -34.87 -0.44 -9.94
C TYR A 96 -35.51 -0.28 -8.54
N ALA A 97 -35.37 0.89 -7.92
CA ALA A 97 -36.05 1.17 -6.65
C ALA A 97 -37.61 1.14 -6.80
N LYS A 98 -38.15 1.69 -7.89
CA LYS A 98 -39.55 1.62 -8.20
C LYS A 98 -40.07 0.19 -8.45
N LYS A 99 -39.23 -0.64 -9.12
CA LYS A 99 -39.54 -2.06 -9.30
C LYS A 99 -39.68 -2.78 -7.96
N LEU A 100 -38.82 -2.49 -6.97
CA LEU A 100 -38.96 -3.06 -5.62
C LEU A 100 -40.22 -2.55 -4.91
N ILE A 101 -40.64 -1.29 -5.11
CA ILE A 101 -41.91 -0.79 -4.57
C ILE A 101 -43.11 -1.55 -5.16
N GLU A 102 -43.11 -1.76 -6.49
CA GLU A 102 -44.17 -2.52 -7.17
C GLU A 102 -44.29 -3.97 -6.68
N GLN A 103 -43.13 -4.57 -6.26
CA GLN A 103 -43.07 -5.92 -5.71
C GLN A 103 -43.42 -5.99 -4.20
N GLY A 104 -43.46 -4.83 -3.48
CA GLY A 104 -43.66 -4.78 -2.04
C GLY A 104 -42.36 -4.93 -1.22
N ASP A 105 -41.22 -5.02 -1.89
CA ASP A 105 -39.89 -5.16 -1.26
C ASP A 105 -39.28 -3.79 -0.90
N ALA A 106 -39.88 -2.68 -1.29
CA ALA A 106 -39.50 -1.32 -0.91
C ALA A 106 -40.74 -0.41 -0.77
N TYR A 107 -40.55 0.76 -0.16
CA TYR A 107 -41.62 1.72 0.04
C TYR A 107 -41.11 3.16 0.14
N TYR A 108 -42.01 4.13 -0.11
CA TYR A 108 -41.72 5.56 0.09
C TYR A 108 -41.77 5.90 1.58
N CYS A 109 -40.80 6.65 2.05
CA CYS A 109 -40.76 7.18 3.41
C CYS A 109 -40.70 8.71 3.36
N PHE A 110 -41.74 9.35 3.95
CA PHE A 110 -41.93 10.80 3.99
C PHE A 110 -41.57 11.40 5.36
N CYS A 111 -40.94 10.63 6.25
CA CYS A 111 -40.52 11.11 7.57
C CYS A 111 -39.50 12.25 7.45
N ASP A 112 -39.76 13.33 8.17
CA ASP A 112 -38.81 14.42 8.31
C ASP A 112 -37.70 14.10 9.33
N LYS A 113 -36.74 15.02 9.43
CA LYS A 113 -35.61 14.86 10.34
C LYS A 113 -36.02 14.81 11.80
N GLU A 114 -37.01 15.62 12.20
CA GLU A 114 -37.49 15.72 13.58
C GLU A 114 -38.12 14.37 14.01
N ARG A 115 -38.96 13.77 13.13
CA ARG A 115 -39.54 12.45 13.35
C ARG A 115 -38.45 11.37 13.49
N LEU A 116 -37.43 11.37 12.63
CA LEU A 116 -36.34 10.40 12.68
C LEU A 116 -35.48 10.57 13.93
N GLU A 117 -35.22 11.81 14.35
CA GLU A 117 -34.49 12.09 15.60
C GLU A 117 -35.25 11.60 16.84
N SER A 118 -36.59 11.63 16.82
CA SER A 118 -37.41 11.10 17.93
C SER A 118 -37.28 9.58 18.09
N LEU A 119 -36.77 8.84 17.10
CA LEU A 119 -36.54 7.39 17.16
C LEU A 119 -35.17 7.01 17.73
N LYS A 120 -34.33 7.98 18.01
CA LYS A 120 -33.02 7.72 18.60
C LYS A 120 -33.16 7.10 19.98
N THR A 121 -32.50 6.01 20.19
CA THR A 121 -32.39 5.32 21.47
C THR A 121 -30.92 5.13 21.81
N GLU A 122 -30.59 5.17 23.10
CA GLU A 122 -29.23 4.90 23.56
C GLU A 122 -29.11 3.42 23.94
N VAL A 123 -28.19 2.72 23.26
CA VAL A 123 -27.85 1.32 23.55
C VAL A 123 -26.35 1.22 23.78
N ALA A 124 -25.96 0.76 24.96
CA ALA A 124 -24.56 0.59 25.36
C ALA A 124 -23.69 1.87 25.16
N GLY A 125 -24.23 3.05 25.44
CA GLY A 125 -23.52 4.35 25.32
C GLY A 125 -23.37 4.86 23.88
N LYS A 126 -24.09 4.27 22.93
CA LYS A 126 -24.15 4.73 21.54
C LYS A 126 -25.60 5.09 21.16
N GLU A 127 -25.78 6.25 20.53
CA GLU A 127 -27.04 6.59 19.89
C GLU A 127 -27.23 5.70 18.65
N ILE A 128 -28.33 4.95 18.63
CA ILE A 128 -28.78 4.19 17.45
C ILE A 128 -30.19 4.66 17.06
N THR A 129 -30.43 4.68 15.77
CA THR A 129 -31.76 4.95 15.22
C THR A 129 -32.25 3.71 14.50
N VAL A 130 -33.26 3.05 15.03
CA VAL A 130 -33.96 1.96 14.33
C VAL A 130 -35.24 2.54 13.77
N TYR A 131 -35.40 2.48 12.45
CA TYR A 131 -36.60 2.98 11.80
C TYR A 131 -37.77 2.02 12.06
N ASP A 132 -38.87 2.58 12.53
CA ASP A 132 -40.09 1.86 13.00
C ASP A 132 -41.07 1.46 11.89
N LYS A 133 -40.67 1.52 10.63
CA LYS A 133 -41.51 1.20 9.46
C LYS A 133 -42.77 2.02 9.32
N HIS A 134 -42.87 3.19 9.96
CA HIS A 134 -44.08 4.04 9.99
C HIS A 134 -44.71 4.24 8.58
N CYS A 135 -43.89 4.58 7.57
CA CYS A 135 -44.42 4.83 6.23
C CYS A 135 -44.71 3.56 5.42
N LEU A 136 -44.34 2.36 5.88
CA LEU A 136 -44.71 1.11 5.22
C LEU A 136 -46.24 0.89 5.18
N HIS A 137 -46.93 1.42 6.16
CA HIS A 137 -48.38 1.21 6.34
C HIS A 137 -49.25 2.34 5.78
N LEU A 138 -48.66 3.30 5.05
CA LEU A 138 -49.43 4.35 4.37
C LEU A 138 -50.28 3.74 3.24
N SER A 139 -51.53 4.22 3.14
CA SER A 139 -52.39 3.82 2.03
C SER A 139 -51.87 4.35 0.69
N LYS A 140 -52.33 3.74 -0.40
CA LYS A 140 -51.93 4.19 -1.75
C LYS A 140 -52.37 5.63 -1.99
N GLU A 141 -53.54 6.02 -1.52
CA GLU A 141 -54.08 7.38 -1.63
C GLU A 141 -53.21 8.40 -0.87
N GLU A 142 -52.75 8.05 0.34
CA GLU A 142 -51.83 8.89 1.11
C GLU A 142 -50.47 9.06 0.43
N ILE A 143 -49.95 7.97 -0.14
CA ILE A 143 -48.66 8.02 -0.89
C ILE A 143 -48.81 8.92 -2.12
N GLU A 144 -49.89 8.74 -2.91
CA GLU A 144 -50.15 9.54 -4.10
C GLU A 144 -50.38 11.02 -3.75
N ALA A 145 -51.09 11.31 -2.67
CA ALA A 145 -51.28 12.69 -2.18
C ALA A 145 -49.98 13.35 -1.74
N ASN A 146 -49.11 12.62 -1.02
CA ASN A 146 -47.78 13.13 -0.60
C ASN A 146 -46.88 13.40 -1.79
N LEU A 147 -46.87 12.49 -2.79
CA LEU A 147 -46.07 12.67 -4.04
C LEU A 147 -46.62 13.86 -4.84
N ALA A 148 -47.93 13.97 -5.02
CA ALA A 148 -48.58 15.09 -5.72
C ALA A 148 -48.36 16.44 -5.03
N ALA A 149 -48.23 16.46 -3.71
CA ALA A 149 -47.89 17.63 -2.92
C ALA A 149 -46.41 17.99 -2.96
N GLY A 150 -45.57 17.21 -3.66
CA GLY A 150 -44.13 17.42 -3.76
C GLY A 150 -43.36 17.25 -2.44
N LYS A 151 -43.91 16.47 -1.49
CA LYS A 151 -43.21 16.21 -0.23
C LYS A 151 -41.87 15.50 -0.48
N PRO A 152 -40.78 15.94 0.16
CA PRO A 152 -39.53 15.21 0.13
C PRO A 152 -39.70 13.77 0.62
N TYR A 153 -39.05 12.83 -0.03
CA TYR A 153 -39.13 11.43 0.35
C TYR A 153 -37.78 10.72 0.13
N VAL A 154 -37.62 9.60 0.80
CA VAL A 154 -36.59 8.59 0.51
C VAL A 154 -37.29 7.29 0.14
N ILE A 155 -36.58 6.39 -0.54
CA ILE A 155 -37.07 5.02 -0.76
C ILE A 155 -36.30 4.10 0.15
N ARG A 156 -36.99 3.28 0.95
CA ARG A 156 -36.40 2.28 1.84
C ARG A 156 -36.72 0.88 1.38
N ILE A 157 -35.75 -0.04 1.58
CA ILE A 157 -36.04 -1.47 1.47
C ILE A 157 -37.03 -1.88 2.60
N ASN A 158 -37.88 -2.85 2.32
CA ASN A 158 -38.72 -3.49 3.33
C ASN A 158 -38.01 -4.78 3.81
N MET A 159 -37.27 -4.67 4.93
CA MET A 159 -36.60 -5.83 5.52
C MET A 159 -37.61 -6.69 6.30
N PRO A 160 -37.52 -8.03 6.24
CA PRO A 160 -38.33 -8.90 7.10
C PRO A 160 -37.96 -8.66 8.57
N THR A 161 -38.95 -8.78 9.47
CA THR A 161 -38.78 -8.58 10.92
C THR A 161 -38.64 -9.88 11.69
N GLU A 162 -39.00 -11.01 11.08
CA GLU A 162 -38.95 -12.34 11.68
C GLU A 162 -38.00 -13.25 10.90
N GLY A 163 -37.50 -14.26 11.59
CA GLY A 163 -36.55 -15.24 11.01
C GLY A 163 -35.13 -14.69 10.88
N THR A 164 -34.32 -15.37 10.07
CA THR A 164 -32.90 -15.09 9.89
C THR A 164 -32.53 -14.90 8.44
N THR A 165 -31.48 -14.15 8.19
CA THR A 165 -30.82 -14.05 6.87
C THR A 165 -29.42 -14.62 6.98
N THR A 166 -29.10 -15.61 6.11
CA THR A 166 -27.77 -16.21 6.02
C THR A 166 -27.10 -15.78 4.71
N PHE A 167 -25.83 -15.43 4.78
CA PHE A 167 -25.01 -15.20 3.61
C PHE A 167 -23.70 -15.98 3.71
N HIS A 168 -23.15 -16.38 2.57
CA HIS A 168 -21.87 -17.05 2.48
C HIS A 168 -20.75 -16.06 2.15
N ASP A 169 -19.67 -16.11 2.93
CA ASP A 169 -18.40 -15.42 2.64
C ASP A 169 -17.32 -16.46 2.42
N GLU A 170 -16.55 -16.31 1.36
CA GLU A 170 -15.51 -17.30 0.99
C GLU A 170 -14.42 -17.46 2.07
N LEU A 171 -14.22 -16.43 2.93
CA LEU A 171 -13.24 -16.48 4.01
C LEU A 171 -13.89 -16.85 5.35
N TYR A 172 -15.02 -16.24 5.68
CA TYR A 172 -15.65 -16.42 7.00
C TYR A 172 -16.66 -17.57 7.04
N GLY A 173 -17.08 -18.10 5.89
CA GLY A 173 -18.11 -19.15 5.78
C GLY A 173 -19.52 -18.57 5.92
N ASP A 174 -20.45 -19.39 6.34
CA ASP A 174 -21.84 -18.99 6.51
C ASP A 174 -22.01 -18.11 7.75
N ILE A 175 -22.58 -16.95 7.55
CA ILE A 175 -22.88 -15.97 8.60
C ILE A 175 -24.40 -15.74 8.62
N THR A 176 -25.01 -16.00 9.79
CA THR A 176 -26.45 -15.85 10.01
C THR A 176 -26.71 -14.70 10.98
N VAL A 177 -27.65 -13.85 10.63
CA VAL A 177 -28.11 -12.72 11.46
C VAL A 177 -29.62 -12.77 11.63
N GLU A 178 -30.10 -12.32 12.78
CA GLU A 178 -31.53 -12.16 13.02
C GLU A 178 -32.08 -11.00 12.19
N ASN A 179 -33.24 -11.19 11.54
CA ASN A 179 -33.81 -10.17 10.67
C ASN A 179 -34.26 -8.91 11.43
N ASN A 180 -34.59 -9.03 12.70
CA ASN A 180 -34.95 -7.87 13.55
C ASN A 180 -33.75 -6.96 13.88
N GLU A 181 -32.51 -7.39 13.60
CA GLU A 181 -31.29 -6.59 13.70
C GLU A 181 -31.00 -5.80 12.41
N LEU A 182 -31.74 -6.11 11.33
CA LEU A 182 -31.53 -5.46 10.02
C LEU A 182 -32.52 -4.28 9.89
N ASP A 183 -31.98 -3.07 9.72
CA ASP A 183 -32.78 -1.87 9.47
C ASP A 183 -33.24 -1.76 8.02
N ASP A 184 -34.35 -1.05 7.81
CA ASP A 184 -34.85 -0.66 6.49
C ASP A 184 -33.93 0.43 5.88
N MET A 185 -32.80 0.02 5.31
CA MET A 185 -31.83 0.96 4.75
C MET A 185 -32.46 1.80 3.62
N ILE A 186 -31.99 3.03 3.50
CA ILE A 186 -32.34 3.91 2.39
C ILE A 186 -31.71 3.38 1.10
N LEU A 187 -32.51 3.25 0.06
CA LEU A 187 -32.08 2.90 -1.30
C LEU A 187 -31.82 4.17 -2.11
N ILE A 188 -32.80 5.09 -2.13
CA ILE A 188 -32.72 6.40 -2.81
C ILE A 188 -32.87 7.50 -1.77
N LYS A 189 -31.93 8.43 -1.76
CA LYS A 189 -31.91 9.61 -0.90
C LYS A 189 -32.93 10.68 -1.37
N SER A 190 -33.19 11.67 -0.54
CA SER A 190 -34.10 12.77 -0.87
C SER A 190 -33.64 13.66 -2.03
N ASP A 191 -32.35 13.67 -2.33
CA ASP A 191 -31.73 14.32 -3.50
C ASP A 191 -31.89 13.50 -4.80
N GLY A 192 -32.49 12.32 -4.72
CA GLY A 192 -32.67 11.40 -5.84
C GLY A 192 -31.47 10.48 -6.12
N TYR A 193 -30.35 10.66 -5.45
CA TYR A 193 -29.18 9.78 -5.60
C TYR A 193 -29.37 8.46 -4.83
N PRO A 194 -28.84 7.34 -5.34
CA PRO A 194 -28.81 6.09 -4.59
C PRO A 194 -27.86 6.19 -3.41
N THR A 195 -28.09 5.39 -2.39
CA THR A 195 -27.06 5.13 -1.39
C THR A 195 -26.00 4.18 -1.99
N TYR A 196 -24.79 4.20 -1.41
CA TYR A 196 -23.74 3.24 -1.74
C TYR A 196 -24.25 1.79 -1.73
N ASN A 197 -24.95 1.41 -0.66
CA ASN A 197 -25.44 0.05 -0.46
C ASN A 197 -26.41 -0.43 -1.53
N PHE A 198 -27.16 0.45 -2.15
CA PHE A 198 -28.07 0.11 -3.24
C PHE A 198 -27.36 0.13 -4.59
N ALA A 199 -26.60 1.19 -4.88
CA ALA A 199 -25.92 1.36 -6.16
C ALA A 199 -24.97 0.20 -6.45
N ASN A 200 -24.18 -0.25 -5.46
CA ASN A 200 -23.21 -1.32 -5.69
C ASN A 200 -23.87 -2.65 -6.10
N VAL A 201 -25.01 -3.00 -5.52
CA VAL A 201 -25.77 -4.24 -5.85
C VAL A 201 -26.31 -4.18 -7.28
N ILE A 202 -26.94 -3.05 -7.64
CA ILE A 202 -27.48 -2.84 -8.99
C ILE A 202 -26.36 -2.92 -10.02
N ASP A 203 -25.25 -2.24 -9.76
CA ASP A 203 -24.12 -2.18 -10.69
C ASP A 203 -23.39 -3.52 -10.78
N ASP A 204 -23.14 -4.19 -9.67
CA ASP A 204 -22.48 -5.50 -9.66
C ASP A 204 -23.27 -6.51 -10.48
N HIS A 205 -24.61 -6.53 -10.34
CA HIS A 205 -25.45 -7.39 -11.18
C HIS A 205 -25.41 -7.01 -12.66
N LEU A 206 -25.70 -5.75 -12.99
CA LEU A 206 -25.80 -5.29 -14.38
C LEU A 206 -24.47 -5.35 -15.13
N MET A 207 -23.35 -5.26 -14.41
CA MET A 207 -22.01 -5.37 -14.96
C MET A 207 -21.48 -6.81 -14.95
N GLY A 208 -22.26 -7.77 -14.42
CA GLY A 208 -21.91 -9.20 -14.41
C GLY A 208 -20.76 -9.55 -13.49
N ILE A 209 -20.63 -8.86 -12.36
CA ILE A 209 -19.62 -9.14 -11.34
C ILE A 209 -19.93 -10.46 -10.65
N THR A 210 -18.95 -11.35 -10.65
CA THR A 210 -19.06 -12.70 -10.05
C THR A 210 -18.41 -12.81 -8.69
N HIS A 211 -17.38 -11.99 -8.43
CA HIS A 211 -16.63 -11.99 -7.16
C HIS A 211 -16.46 -10.56 -6.66
N VAL A 212 -16.89 -10.33 -5.43
CA VAL A 212 -16.87 -9.03 -4.75
C VAL A 212 -15.80 -9.05 -3.68
N VAL A 213 -14.69 -8.38 -3.96
CA VAL A 213 -13.59 -8.19 -3.01
C VAL A 213 -13.72 -6.81 -2.34
N ARG A 214 -13.70 -6.76 -1.01
CA ARG A 214 -13.80 -5.50 -0.23
C ARG A 214 -13.35 -5.71 1.22
N GLY A 215 -13.28 -4.63 2.00
CA GLY A 215 -12.91 -4.70 3.41
C GLY A 215 -13.98 -5.37 4.29
N ASN A 216 -13.56 -5.94 5.41
CA ASN A 216 -14.47 -6.63 6.35
C ASN A 216 -15.45 -5.72 7.08
N GLU A 217 -15.31 -4.39 6.97
CA GLU A 217 -16.32 -3.41 7.46
C GLU A 217 -17.68 -3.56 6.79
N TYR A 218 -17.73 -4.21 5.64
CA TYR A 218 -18.98 -4.47 4.90
C TYR A 218 -19.68 -5.78 5.29
N LEU A 219 -19.08 -6.62 6.15
CA LEU A 219 -19.71 -7.86 6.61
C LEU A 219 -21.10 -7.64 7.21
N SER A 220 -21.27 -6.59 8.01
CA SER A 220 -22.57 -6.25 8.62
C SER A 220 -23.62 -5.77 7.61
N SER A 221 -23.19 -5.35 6.42
CA SER A 221 -24.09 -4.91 5.35
C SER A 221 -24.44 -6.04 4.36
N ALA A 222 -23.65 -7.10 4.32
CA ALA A 222 -23.82 -8.19 3.36
C ALA A 222 -25.23 -8.88 3.43
N PRO A 223 -25.86 -9.08 4.62
CA PRO A 223 -27.21 -9.61 4.66
C PRO A 223 -28.22 -8.73 3.91
N LYS A 224 -28.07 -7.40 3.98
CA LYS A 224 -28.96 -6.45 3.27
C LYS A 224 -28.76 -6.52 1.75
N TYR A 225 -27.52 -6.78 1.29
CA TYR A 225 -27.24 -6.98 -0.13
C TYR A 225 -27.88 -8.26 -0.64
N ASN A 226 -27.78 -9.36 0.12
CA ASN A 226 -28.46 -10.62 -0.23
C ASN A 226 -29.95 -10.44 -0.38
N ARG A 227 -30.60 -9.68 0.54
CA ARG A 227 -32.03 -9.38 0.42
C ARG A 227 -32.39 -8.63 -0.86
N LEU A 228 -31.52 -7.73 -1.33
CA LEU A 228 -31.73 -7.06 -2.62
C LEU A 228 -31.59 -8.04 -3.79
N TYR A 229 -30.55 -8.89 -3.80
CA TYR A 229 -30.39 -9.92 -4.85
C TYR A 229 -31.59 -10.86 -4.86
N GLU A 230 -32.05 -11.34 -3.71
CA GLU A 230 -33.22 -12.22 -3.57
C GLU A 230 -34.50 -11.55 -4.05
N ALA A 231 -34.76 -10.29 -3.67
CA ALA A 231 -35.95 -9.52 -4.08
C ALA A 231 -36.02 -9.35 -5.61
N PHE A 232 -34.86 -9.19 -6.27
CA PHE A 232 -34.79 -9.13 -7.72
C PHE A 232 -34.78 -10.51 -8.40
N GLY A 233 -34.58 -11.60 -7.66
CA GLY A 233 -34.36 -12.94 -8.21
C GLY A 233 -33.03 -13.08 -8.96
N TRP A 234 -32.00 -12.35 -8.50
CA TRP A 234 -30.67 -12.35 -9.09
C TRP A 234 -29.72 -13.32 -8.38
N GLU A 235 -28.72 -13.81 -9.15
CA GLU A 235 -27.64 -14.61 -8.58
C GLU A 235 -26.77 -13.74 -7.67
N ILE A 236 -26.45 -14.25 -6.48
CA ILE A 236 -25.62 -13.58 -5.49
C ILE A 236 -24.15 -13.83 -5.87
N PRO A 237 -23.30 -12.79 -5.98
CA PRO A 237 -21.88 -12.97 -6.24
C PRO A 237 -21.17 -13.58 -5.03
N LYS A 238 -19.99 -14.17 -5.26
CA LYS A 238 -19.12 -14.60 -4.18
C LYS A 238 -18.54 -13.41 -3.43
N TYR A 239 -18.67 -13.42 -2.11
CA TYR A 239 -18.11 -12.39 -1.25
C TYR A 239 -16.75 -12.80 -0.70
N ILE A 240 -15.79 -11.89 -0.76
CA ILE A 240 -14.45 -12.03 -0.20
C ILE A 240 -14.16 -10.78 0.63
N HIS A 241 -14.42 -10.86 1.94
CA HIS A 241 -14.20 -9.73 2.85
C HIS A 241 -12.81 -9.82 3.47
N CYS A 242 -11.91 -8.96 2.97
CA CYS A 242 -10.52 -8.91 3.42
C CYS A 242 -10.39 -8.40 4.86
N PRO A 243 -9.46 -8.95 5.66
CA PRO A 243 -9.26 -8.52 7.04
C PRO A 243 -8.80 -7.07 7.14
N LEU A 244 -8.97 -6.47 8.32
CA LEU A 244 -8.49 -5.14 8.62
C LEU A 244 -6.96 -5.07 8.50
N ILE A 245 -6.43 -3.93 8.05
CA ILE A 245 -5.01 -3.60 8.15
C ILE A 245 -4.81 -2.75 9.40
N THR A 246 -3.88 -3.18 10.26
CA THR A 246 -3.54 -2.48 11.51
C THR A 246 -2.09 -2.02 11.49
N ASN A 247 -1.76 -1.07 12.36
CA ASN A 247 -0.38 -0.78 12.73
C ASN A 247 0.17 -1.87 13.69
N GLU A 248 1.41 -1.71 14.13
CA GLU A 248 2.07 -2.62 15.07
C GLU A 248 1.39 -2.66 16.45
N ASP A 249 0.68 -1.59 16.84
CA ASP A 249 -0.12 -1.51 18.06
C ASP A 249 -1.54 -2.11 17.90
N HIS A 250 -1.80 -2.82 16.81
CA HIS A 250 -3.10 -3.39 16.46
C HIS A 250 -4.25 -2.38 16.31
N GLN A 251 -3.93 -1.10 16.11
CA GLN A 251 -4.92 -0.07 15.81
C GLN A 251 -5.15 0.02 14.30
N LYS A 252 -6.39 0.32 13.89
CA LYS A 252 -6.73 0.51 12.48
C LYS A 252 -5.79 1.51 11.81
N LEU A 253 -5.15 1.10 10.73
CA LEU A 253 -4.31 1.99 9.92
C LEU A 253 -5.15 3.13 9.38
N SER A 254 -4.80 4.37 9.71
CA SER A 254 -5.58 5.56 9.35
C SER A 254 -4.76 6.54 8.51
N LYS A 255 -5.43 7.33 7.67
CA LYS A 255 -4.81 8.40 6.87
C LYS A 255 -4.06 9.44 7.73
N ARG A 256 -4.38 9.56 9.02
CA ARG A 256 -3.71 10.50 9.95
C ARG A 256 -2.30 10.09 10.34
N CYS A 257 -1.93 8.83 10.12
CA CYS A 257 -0.58 8.33 10.42
C CYS A 257 0.47 8.72 9.35
N GLY A 258 0.09 9.45 8.29
CA GLY A 258 1.03 10.10 7.35
C GLY A 258 1.84 9.17 6.42
N HIS A 259 1.61 7.85 6.42
CA HIS A 259 2.45 6.89 5.70
C HIS A 259 1.64 5.71 5.14
N SER A 260 0.39 5.93 4.78
CA SER A 260 -0.55 4.86 4.47
C SER A 260 -1.14 4.91 3.05
N SER A 261 -0.67 5.83 2.19
CA SER A 261 -1.03 5.84 0.76
C SER A 261 0.11 5.30 -0.11
N TYR A 262 -0.24 4.87 -1.30
CA TYR A 262 0.74 4.45 -2.31
C TYR A 262 1.75 5.56 -2.61
N GLU A 263 1.25 6.79 -2.77
CA GLU A 263 2.08 7.96 -3.04
C GLU A 263 3.02 8.28 -1.88
N ASP A 264 2.54 8.16 -0.63
CA ASP A 264 3.39 8.37 0.55
C ASP A 264 4.55 7.36 0.60
N LEU A 265 4.32 6.13 0.13
CA LEU A 265 5.37 5.11 0.07
C LEU A 265 6.40 5.41 -1.03
N LEU A 266 5.95 5.91 -2.18
CA LEU A 266 6.88 6.37 -3.23
C LEU A 266 7.74 7.55 -2.74
N ASP A 267 7.11 8.53 -2.06
CA ASP A 267 7.80 9.69 -1.50
C ASP A 267 8.87 9.28 -0.45
N GLN A 268 8.70 8.13 0.20
CA GLN A 268 9.68 7.53 1.12
C GLN A 268 10.77 6.71 0.41
N GLY A 269 10.76 6.64 -0.92
CA GLY A 269 11.77 5.94 -1.70
C GLY A 269 11.54 4.43 -1.87
N PHE A 270 10.31 3.95 -1.64
CA PHE A 270 9.95 2.57 -1.95
C PHE A 270 9.70 2.37 -3.44
N LEU A 271 10.10 1.21 -3.95
CA LEU A 271 9.82 0.79 -5.33
C LEU A 271 8.39 0.32 -5.48
N THR A 272 7.77 0.61 -6.61
CA THR A 272 6.39 0.17 -6.91
C THR A 272 6.23 -1.35 -6.80
N GLU A 273 7.17 -2.10 -7.35
CA GLU A 273 7.16 -3.57 -7.34
C GLU A 273 7.21 -4.11 -5.91
N ALA A 274 8.02 -3.51 -5.05
CA ALA A 274 8.10 -3.85 -3.63
C ALA A 274 6.80 -3.50 -2.88
N ILE A 275 6.20 -2.35 -3.17
CA ILE A 275 4.90 -1.94 -2.60
C ILE A 275 3.81 -2.94 -2.99
N VAL A 276 3.71 -3.31 -4.26
CA VAL A 276 2.70 -4.27 -4.76
C VAL A 276 2.86 -5.62 -4.08
N ASN A 277 4.08 -6.14 -4.01
CA ASN A 277 4.36 -7.42 -3.35
C ASN A 277 4.06 -7.35 -1.84
N PHE A 278 4.50 -6.29 -1.15
CA PHE A 278 4.20 -6.11 0.28
C PHE A 278 2.69 -6.06 0.53
N VAL A 279 1.94 -5.32 -0.29
CA VAL A 279 0.48 -5.20 -0.19
C VAL A 279 -0.20 -6.54 -0.46
N ALA A 280 0.32 -7.37 -1.37
CA ALA A 280 -0.19 -8.72 -1.60
C ALA A 280 -0.10 -9.59 -0.34
N LEU A 281 1.00 -9.48 0.42
CA LEU A 281 1.20 -10.24 1.66
C LEU A 281 0.45 -9.68 2.88
N LEU A 282 -0.28 -8.56 2.75
CA LEU A 282 -1.11 -8.02 3.82
C LEU A 282 -2.40 -8.84 4.00
N GLY A 283 -2.26 -9.96 4.67
CA GLY A 283 -3.35 -10.87 4.99
C GLY A 283 -3.46 -12.09 4.08
N TRP A 284 -2.62 -12.22 3.05
CA TRP A 284 -2.49 -13.42 2.24
C TRP A 284 -1.12 -14.06 2.45
N SER A 285 -1.06 -15.39 2.33
CA SER A 285 0.17 -16.16 2.45
C SER A 285 0.33 -17.09 1.24
N PRO A 286 1.52 -17.11 0.59
CA PRO A 286 1.81 -18.01 -0.52
C PRO A 286 1.83 -19.48 -0.08
N SER A 287 1.83 -20.39 -1.05
CA SER A 287 1.94 -21.83 -0.80
C SER A 287 3.36 -22.26 -0.41
N SER A 288 4.36 -21.45 -0.77
CA SER A 288 5.78 -21.64 -0.50
C SER A 288 6.31 -20.69 0.57
N ASP A 289 7.59 -20.86 0.95
CA ASP A 289 8.29 -19.92 1.83
C ASP A 289 8.82 -18.69 1.10
N ASN A 290 8.58 -18.57 -0.22
CA ASN A 290 8.97 -17.39 -0.99
C ASN A 290 8.09 -16.18 -0.61
N GLU A 291 8.71 -15.03 -0.42
CA GLU A 291 8.03 -13.78 -0.10
C GLU A 291 8.26 -12.68 -1.16
N ILE A 292 9.10 -12.92 -2.15
CA ILE A 292 9.46 -11.95 -3.20
C ILE A 292 8.91 -12.42 -4.54
N PHE A 293 7.91 -11.71 -5.06
CA PHE A 293 7.16 -12.07 -6.26
C PHE A 293 7.03 -10.89 -7.23
N SER A 294 7.23 -11.12 -8.51
CA SER A 294 6.73 -10.23 -9.55
C SER A 294 5.19 -10.26 -9.60
N LEU A 295 4.58 -9.29 -10.28
CA LEU A 295 3.12 -9.28 -10.43
C LEU A 295 2.62 -10.52 -11.19
N GLU A 296 3.36 -10.99 -12.20
CA GLU A 296 3.04 -12.20 -12.96
C GLU A 296 3.13 -13.47 -12.09
N GLU A 297 4.10 -13.54 -11.20
CA GLU A 297 4.20 -14.64 -10.23
C GLU A 297 3.07 -14.57 -9.21
N LEU A 298 2.70 -13.38 -8.73
CA LEU A 298 1.53 -13.21 -7.86
C LEU A 298 0.24 -13.68 -8.55
N VAL A 299 0.03 -13.36 -9.82
CA VAL A 299 -1.14 -13.84 -10.58
C VAL A 299 -1.20 -15.37 -10.63
N LYS A 300 -0.07 -16.05 -10.75
CA LYS A 300 -0.01 -17.52 -10.80
C LYS A 300 -0.22 -18.18 -9.45
N GLU A 301 0.31 -17.57 -8.39
CA GLU A 301 0.38 -18.14 -7.04
C GLU A 301 -0.85 -17.80 -6.20
N PHE A 302 -1.60 -16.75 -6.55
CA PHE A 302 -2.65 -16.20 -5.71
C PHE A 302 -3.87 -17.10 -5.59
N ASP A 303 -4.11 -17.63 -4.40
CA ASP A 303 -5.34 -18.33 -4.02
C ASP A 303 -6.03 -17.55 -2.89
N TYR A 304 -7.22 -17.01 -3.14
CA TYR A 304 -7.94 -16.21 -2.15
C TYR A 304 -8.38 -16.99 -0.91
N HIS A 305 -8.48 -18.34 -0.99
CA HIS A 305 -8.76 -19.18 0.19
C HIS A 305 -7.62 -19.15 1.21
N ARG A 306 -6.44 -18.67 0.82
CA ARG A 306 -5.29 -18.48 1.71
C ARG A 306 -5.22 -17.11 2.35
N ILE A 307 -6.26 -16.27 2.17
CA ILE A 307 -6.39 -15.00 2.89
C ILE A 307 -6.77 -15.31 4.34
N SER A 308 -6.03 -14.73 5.29
CA SER A 308 -6.28 -14.86 6.72
C SER A 308 -7.55 -14.13 7.15
N LYS A 309 -8.24 -14.65 8.17
CA LYS A 309 -9.36 -13.97 8.84
C LYS A 309 -8.87 -12.92 9.84
N SER A 310 -7.64 -13.05 10.31
CA SER A 310 -7.05 -12.15 11.31
C SER A 310 -6.58 -10.83 10.68
N PRO A 311 -6.61 -9.72 11.43
CA PRO A 311 -6.05 -8.46 10.96
C PRO A 311 -4.61 -8.61 10.49
N ALA A 312 -4.26 -7.92 9.41
CA ALA A 312 -2.91 -7.88 8.86
C ALA A 312 -2.12 -6.71 9.45
N VAL A 313 -0.95 -6.96 9.99
CA VAL A 313 -0.08 -5.92 10.53
C VAL A 313 0.73 -5.27 9.41
N PHE A 314 0.71 -3.94 9.35
CA PHE A 314 1.53 -3.13 8.45
C PHE A 314 2.94 -3.00 9.03
N ASP A 315 3.74 -4.06 8.86
CA ASP A 315 5.08 -4.20 9.41
C ASP A 315 6.09 -3.32 8.66
N MET A 316 6.65 -2.34 9.37
CA MET A 316 7.61 -1.38 8.83
C MET A 316 8.97 -2.02 8.50
N VAL A 317 9.42 -2.96 9.33
CA VAL A 317 10.71 -3.64 9.17
C VAL A 317 10.66 -4.58 7.97
N LYS A 318 9.63 -5.40 7.88
CA LYS A 318 9.42 -6.30 6.75
C LYS A 318 9.32 -5.55 5.42
N ARG A 319 8.60 -4.43 5.40
CA ARG A 319 8.45 -3.59 4.21
C ARG A 319 9.80 -3.06 3.71
N ARG A 320 10.63 -2.52 4.61
CA ARG A 320 11.96 -2.01 4.27
C ARG A 320 12.86 -3.12 3.76
N TRP A 321 12.94 -4.23 4.49
CA TRP A 321 13.71 -5.42 4.05
C TRP A 321 13.30 -5.86 2.64
N MET A 322 12.00 -6.00 2.39
CA MET A 322 11.48 -6.41 1.08
C MET A 322 11.91 -5.45 -0.02
N ASN A 323 11.82 -4.14 0.21
CA ASN A 323 12.27 -3.14 -0.75
C ASN A 323 13.77 -3.27 -1.05
N GLY A 324 14.59 -3.49 -0.02
CA GLY A 324 16.01 -3.78 -0.17
C GLY A 324 16.30 -4.99 -1.06
N GLU A 325 15.49 -6.06 -0.96
CA GLU A 325 15.63 -7.24 -1.83
C GLU A 325 15.34 -6.92 -3.31
N TYR A 326 14.36 -6.06 -3.59
CA TYR A 326 14.12 -5.57 -4.96
C TYR A 326 15.24 -4.67 -5.46
N MET A 327 15.78 -3.78 -4.61
CA MET A 327 16.89 -2.91 -4.97
C MET A 327 18.15 -3.71 -5.33
N LYS A 328 18.47 -4.77 -4.57
CA LYS A 328 19.61 -5.65 -4.86
C LYS A 328 19.49 -6.35 -6.21
N LYS A 329 18.28 -6.69 -6.65
CA LYS A 329 18.00 -7.36 -7.92
C LYS A 329 17.87 -6.40 -9.11
N MET A 330 17.80 -5.09 -8.86
CA MET A 330 17.68 -4.08 -9.92
C MET A 330 18.93 -4.06 -10.79
N GLU A 331 18.81 -3.81 -12.09
CA GLU A 331 19.95 -3.58 -12.99
C GLU A 331 20.75 -2.37 -12.52
N ASP A 332 22.08 -2.45 -12.63
CA ASP A 332 22.99 -1.46 -12.05
C ASP A 332 22.79 -0.05 -12.63
N ASP A 333 22.60 0.05 -13.94
CA ASP A 333 22.34 1.34 -14.60
C ASP A 333 21.02 1.98 -14.10
N LYS A 334 19.94 1.18 -13.99
CA LYS A 334 18.67 1.65 -13.45
C LYS A 334 18.80 2.10 -11.99
N PHE A 335 19.53 1.31 -11.18
CA PHE A 335 19.80 1.68 -9.80
C PHE A 335 20.58 2.99 -9.72
N TYR A 336 21.62 3.15 -10.54
CA TYR A 336 22.42 4.37 -10.60
C TYR A 336 21.57 5.60 -10.96
N GLU A 337 20.75 5.52 -12.00
CA GLU A 337 19.86 6.62 -12.40
C GLU A 337 18.94 7.07 -11.25
N MET A 338 18.40 6.12 -10.50
CA MET A 338 17.51 6.41 -9.37
C MET A 338 18.26 6.92 -8.14
N ALA A 339 19.49 6.46 -7.90
CA ALA A 339 20.34 6.85 -6.78
C ALA A 339 20.98 8.24 -6.98
N LEU A 340 21.26 8.62 -8.22
CA LEU A 340 22.02 9.82 -8.57
C LEU A 340 21.47 11.13 -7.95
N PRO A 341 20.17 11.40 -7.91
CA PRO A 341 19.65 12.59 -7.23
C PRO A 341 20.01 12.64 -5.75
N TYR A 342 19.94 11.50 -5.05
CA TYR A 342 20.27 11.40 -3.62
C TYR A 342 21.76 11.54 -3.37
N LEU A 343 22.61 10.99 -4.25
CA LEU A 343 24.06 11.16 -4.18
C LEU A 343 24.46 12.63 -4.35
N LYS A 344 23.91 13.31 -5.36
CA LYS A 344 24.20 14.73 -5.66
C LYS A 344 23.66 15.71 -4.61
N GLU A 345 22.69 15.31 -3.82
CA GLU A 345 22.20 16.12 -2.70
C GLU A 345 23.22 16.21 -1.56
N VAL A 346 24.08 15.18 -1.41
CA VAL A 346 25.03 15.06 -0.31
C VAL A 346 26.46 15.36 -0.76
N ILE A 347 26.86 14.92 -1.97
CA ILE A 347 28.22 15.00 -2.48
C ILE A 347 28.26 16.06 -3.58
N THR A 348 28.99 17.14 -3.34
CA THR A 348 29.23 18.24 -4.31
C THR A 348 30.57 18.09 -5.03
N ARG A 349 31.44 17.22 -4.53
CA ARG A 349 32.76 16.91 -5.11
C ARG A 349 32.63 16.10 -6.40
N ASP A 350 33.58 16.26 -7.28
CA ASP A 350 33.70 15.46 -8.52
C ASP A 350 34.30 14.09 -8.18
N LEU A 351 33.42 13.12 -7.93
CA LEU A 351 33.76 11.73 -7.59
C LEU A 351 33.03 10.76 -8.55
N ASP A 352 33.53 9.51 -8.60
CA ASP A 352 32.89 8.46 -9.39
C ASP A 352 31.57 7.98 -8.73
N PHE A 353 30.46 8.63 -9.09
CA PHE A 353 29.13 8.28 -8.58
C PHE A 353 28.67 6.87 -8.98
N HIS A 354 29.17 6.29 -10.08
CA HIS A 354 28.84 4.91 -10.43
C HIS A 354 29.40 3.93 -9.40
N LYS A 355 30.68 4.12 -9.01
CA LYS A 355 31.30 3.31 -7.96
C LYS A 355 30.60 3.48 -6.62
N ILE A 356 30.28 4.71 -6.23
CA ILE A 356 29.54 5.00 -4.97
C ILE A 356 28.16 4.33 -4.99
N ALA A 357 27.43 4.43 -6.10
CA ALA A 357 26.12 3.77 -6.24
C ALA A 357 26.23 2.25 -6.09
N ALA A 358 27.21 1.62 -6.71
CA ALA A 358 27.45 0.19 -6.58
C ALA A 358 27.74 -0.24 -5.13
N MET A 359 28.47 0.57 -4.37
CA MET A 359 28.76 0.31 -2.96
C MET A 359 27.51 0.32 -2.08
N VAL A 360 26.59 1.25 -2.31
CA VAL A 360 25.40 1.42 -1.47
C VAL A 360 24.26 0.49 -1.84
N LYS A 361 24.19 -0.05 -3.05
CA LYS A 361 23.11 -0.85 -3.60
C LYS A 361 22.66 -1.99 -2.68
N THR A 362 23.61 -2.66 -2.04
CA THR A 362 23.34 -3.79 -1.12
C THR A 362 23.23 -3.39 0.33
N ARG A 363 23.35 -2.10 0.66
CA ARG A 363 23.45 -1.57 2.01
C ARG A 363 22.26 -0.70 2.42
N ILE A 364 21.40 -0.36 1.49
CA ILE A 364 20.23 0.47 1.71
C ILE A 364 18.94 -0.34 1.50
N GLU A 365 17.89 0.10 2.15
CA GLU A 365 16.55 -0.47 2.02
C GLU A 365 15.59 0.48 1.32
N VAL A 366 15.87 1.80 1.34
CA VAL A 366 15.18 2.85 0.58
C VAL A 366 16.19 3.86 0.09
N PHE A 367 15.90 4.58 -1.00
CA PHE A 367 16.86 5.55 -1.57
C PHE A 367 17.28 6.67 -0.61
N PRO A 368 16.41 7.23 0.26
CA PRO A 368 16.84 8.21 1.27
C PRO A 368 17.97 7.75 2.19
N ASP A 369 18.13 6.44 2.42
CA ASP A 369 19.22 5.89 3.24
C ASP A 369 20.62 6.20 2.67
N ILE A 370 20.71 6.49 1.38
CA ILE A 370 21.97 6.84 0.69
C ILE A 370 22.68 7.98 1.44
N LYS A 371 21.94 8.99 1.89
CA LYS A 371 22.51 10.18 2.53
C LYS A 371 23.41 9.83 3.70
N ASP A 372 22.95 8.95 4.57
CA ASP A 372 23.66 8.54 5.76
C ASP A 372 24.82 7.58 5.47
N GLN A 373 24.80 6.93 4.31
CA GLN A 373 25.84 6.00 3.88
C GLN A 373 27.03 6.69 3.23
N VAL A 374 26.82 7.86 2.60
CA VAL A 374 27.83 8.50 1.72
C VAL A 374 28.30 9.87 2.14
N ASP A 375 27.75 10.47 3.21
CA ASP A 375 28.07 11.82 3.69
C ASP A 375 29.57 12.04 3.92
N PHE A 376 30.28 10.99 4.37
CA PHE A 376 31.73 11.05 4.59
C PHE A 376 32.54 11.23 3.30
N PHE A 377 32.00 10.92 2.11
CA PHE A 377 32.68 11.22 0.85
C PHE A 377 32.78 12.73 0.62
N GLU A 378 31.81 13.52 1.07
CA GLU A 378 31.89 14.96 1.04
C GLU A 378 32.86 15.49 2.10
N LYS A 379 32.67 15.09 3.36
CA LYS A 379 33.49 15.51 4.50
C LYS A 379 33.46 14.48 5.59
N VAL A 380 34.62 14.16 6.15
CA VAL A 380 34.69 13.30 7.34
C VAL A 380 33.94 13.95 8.50
N PRO A 381 32.94 13.28 9.10
CA PRO A 381 32.22 13.80 10.26
C PRO A 381 33.15 13.87 11.47
N GLU A 382 32.74 14.63 12.50
CA GLU A 382 33.43 14.56 13.78
C GLU A 382 33.22 13.19 14.42
N TYR A 383 34.29 12.59 14.92
CA TYR A 383 34.26 11.28 15.57
C TYR A 383 35.26 11.21 16.72
N GLU A 384 35.01 10.30 17.67
CA GLU A 384 35.87 10.05 18.82
C GLU A 384 37.00 9.07 18.48
N THR A 385 38.17 9.23 19.07
CA THR A 385 39.33 8.33 18.86
C THR A 385 39.03 6.88 19.28
N SER A 386 38.11 6.69 20.22
CA SER A 386 37.58 5.36 20.60
C SER A 386 37.05 4.52 19.43
N MET A 387 36.74 5.15 18.31
CA MET A 387 36.28 4.45 17.11
C MET A 387 37.38 3.57 16.47
N TYR A 388 38.64 3.84 16.76
CA TYR A 388 39.77 2.99 16.35
C TYR A 388 39.89 1.71 17.18
N VAL A 389 39.19 1.63 18.34
CA VAL A 389 39.17 0.43 19.16
C VAL A 389 38.21 -0.60 18.62
N HIS A 390 38.73 -1.74 18.16
CA HIS A 390 37.88 -2.82 17.62
C HIS A 390 38.33 -4.20 18.13
N LYS A 391 37.51 -4.79 19.00
CA LYS A 391 37.81 -6.07 19.68
C LYS A 391 38.15 -7.22 18.71
N LYS A 392 37.36 -7.39 17.64
CA LYS A 392 37.55 -8.48 16.65
C LYS A 392 38.77 -8.26 15.78
N MET A 393 39.07 -7.01 15.40
CA MET A 393 40.24 -6.65 14.60
C MET A 393 41.50 -6.51 15.45
N LYS A 394 41.34 -6.49 16.78
CA LYS A 394 42.41 -6.32 17.78
C LYS A 394 43.16 -5.00 17.65
N THR A 395 42.46 -3.94 17.30
CA THR A 395 43.02 -2.60 17.18
C THR A 395 42.63 -1.75 18.42
N ASN A 396 43.47 -0.80 18.73
CA ASN A 396 43.25 0.29 19.66
C ASN A 396 43.83 1.59 19.08
N GLU A 397 43.79 2.69 19.82
CA GLU A 397 44.26 4.00 19.36
C GLU A 397 45.77 3.98 19.05
N GLU A 398 46.60 3.38 19.91
CA GLU A 398 48.06 3.28 19.77
C GLU A 398 48.43 2.43 18.54
N THR A 399 47.87 1.22 18.40
CA THR A 399 48.13 0.32 17.28
C THR A 399 47.60 0.88 15.95
N SER A 400 46.49 1.63 15.99
CA SER A 400 45.93 2.30 14.81
C SER A 400 46.83 3.46 14.37
N LEU A 401 47.31 4.24 15.28
CA LEU A 401 48.30 5.31 15.01
C LEU A 401 49.57 4.73 14.35
N GLN A 402 50.11 3.62 14.86
CA GLN A 402 51.26 2.95 14.30
C GLN A 402 50.96 2.50 12.84
N VAL A 403 49.84 1.79 12.61
CA VAL A 403 49.48 1.33 11.26
C VAL A 403 49.35 2.50 10.29
N LEU A 404 48.65 3.60 10.69
CA LEU A 404 48.46 4.76 9.82
C LEU A 404 49.80 5.42 9.44
N ARG A 405 50.75 5.54 10.37
CA ARG A 405 52.07 6.08 10.10
C ARG A 405 52.89 5.18 9.15
N GLU A 406 52.80 3.87 9.28
CA GLU A 406 53.51 2.91 8.46
C GLU A 406 52.95 2.77 7.05
N VAL A 407 51.60 2.85 6.89
CA VAL A 407 50.95 2.72 5.58
C VAL A 407 50.93 4.02 4.76
N GLN A 408 51.04 5.19 5.39
CA GLN A 408 51.01 6.49 4.71
C GLN A 408 52.08 6.58 3.62
N PRO A 409 53.40 6.29 3.88
CA PRO A 409 54.42 6.34 2.82
C PRO A 409 54.23 5.27 1.73
N LEU A 410 53.62 4.13 2.04
CA LEU A 410 53.26 3.12 1.04
C LEU A 410 52.19 3.65 0.07
N LEU A 411 51.19 4.32 0.59
CA LEU A 411 50.13 4.96 -0.22
C LEU A 411 50.67 6.14 -1.03
N GLU A 412 51.66 6.89 -0.48
CA GLU A 412 52.35 7.96 -1.21
C GLU A 412 53.18 7.41 -2.40
N ALA A 413 53.79 6.24 -2.25
CA ALA A 413 54.58 5.60 -3.29
C ALA A 413 53.75 4.86 -4.33
N GLN A 414 52.52 4.50 -4.01
CA GLN A 414 51.63 3.72 -4.88
C GLN A 414 51.20 4.53 -6.10
N GLU A 415 51.51 4.07 -7.30
CA GLU A 415 51.15 4.71 -8.57
C GLU A 415 49.76 4.30 -9.04
N ASP A 416 49.45 2.99 -9.03
CA ASP A 416 48.12 2.46 -9.35
C ASP A 416 47.21 2.52 -8.10
N PHE A 417 46.29 3.46 -8.09
CA PHE A 417 45.35 3.69 -6.96
C PHE A 417 44.01 2.99 -7.15
N SER A 418 44.00 1.91 -7.94
CA SER A 418 42.83 1.04 -8.07
C SER A 418 42.59 0.21 -6.80
N ASN A 419 41.33 -0.17 -6.55
CA ASN A 419 40.97 -1.01 -5.42
C ASN A 419 41.80 -2.28 -5.30
N ASP A 420 42.03 -2.98 -6.44
CA ASP A 420 42.74 -4.25 -6.46
C ASP A 420 44.24 -4.06 -6.14
N ALA A 421 44.91 -3.06 -6.73
CA ALA A 421 46.29 -2.74 -6.45
C ALA A 421 46.51 -2.31 -5.00
N LEU A 422 45.61 -1.49 -4.45
CA LEU A 422 45.61 -1.06 -3.05
C LEU A 422 45.41 -2.23 -2.09
N PHE A 423 44.45 -3.14 -2.42
CA PHE A 423 44.20 -4.33 -1.62
C PHE A 423 45.39 -5.29 -1.61
N GLU A 424 46.02 -5.51 -2.75
CA GLU A 424 47.21 -6.35 -2.86
C GLU A 424 48.38 -5.77 -2.05
N MET A 425 48.69 -4.49 -2.21
CA MET A 425 49.74 -3.79 -1.47
C MET A 425 49.55 -3.83 0.03
N LEU A 426 48.34 -3.47 0.53
CA LEU A 426 48.04 -3.46 1.96
C LEU A 426 47.98 -4.86 2.56
N SER A 427 47.54 -5.85 1.78
CA SER A 427 47.54 -7.27 2.20
C SER A 427 48.97 -7.83 2.27
N ALA A 428 49.86 -7.45 1.34
CA ALA A 428 51.29 -7.80 1.39
C ALA A 428 51.95 -7.20 2.64
N TYR A 429 51.72 -5.92 2.91
CA TYR A 429 52.19 -5.25 4.13
C TYR A 429 51.68 -5.98 5.39
N ALA A 430 50.42 -6.32 5.48
CA ALA A 430 49.84 -7.05 6.61
C ALA A 430 50.56 -8.41 6.81
N LYS A 431 50.80 -9.14 5.73
CA LYS A 431 51.46 -10.46 5.76
C LYS A 431 52.89 -10.34 6.22
N GLU A 432 53.66 -9.37 5.72
CA GLU A 432 55.06 -9.12 6.08
C GLU A 432 55.23 -8.85 7.57
N HIS A 433 54.28 -8.10 8.17
CA HIS A 433 54.31 -7.76 9.60
C HIS A 433 53.58 -8.77 10.50
N GLY A 434 53.04 -9.87 9.93
CA GLY A 434 52.30 -10.89 10.69
C GLY A 434 50.95 -10.41 11.18
N TYR A 435 50.39 -9.36 10.58
CA TYR A 435 49.09 -8.82 10.92
C TYR A 435 47.99 -9.52 10.13
N LYS A 436 46.78 -9.55 10.70
CA LYS A 436 45.56 -9.86 9.95
C LYS A 436 45.19 -8.66 9.07
N VAL A 437 44.66 -8.92 7.87
CA VAL A 437 44.24 -7.86 6.93
C VAL A 437 43.31 -6.85 7.60
N GLY A 438 42.34 -7.30 8.40
CA GLY A 438 41.42 -6.42 9.11
C GLY A 438 42.06 -5.51 10.16
N TYR A 439 43.23 -5.90 10.71
CA TYR A 439 44.03 -5.06 11.62
C TYR A 439 44.59 -3.82 10.91
N VAL A 440 44.94 -3.95 9.62
CA VAL A 440 45.43 -2.86 8.79
C VAL A 440 44.29 -2.04 8.20
N MET A 441 43.24 -2.72 7.68
CA MET A 441 42.12 -2.05 6.99
C MET A 441 41.22 -1.23 7.93
N TRP A 442 41.07 -1.63 9.19
CA TRP A 442 40.21 -0.93 10.11
C TRP A 442 40.64 0.51 10.43
N PRO A 443 41.91 0.77 10.80
CA PRO A 443 42.41 2.14 11.00
C PRO A 443 42.29 3.02 9.75
N ILE A 444 42.63 2.48 8.59
CA ILE A 444 42.53 3.21 7.30
C ILE A 444 41.06 3.61 7.04
N ARG A 445 40.15 2.66 7.11
CA ARG A 445 38.73 2.91 6.86
C ARG A 445 38.17 3.95 7.85
N THR A 446 38.54 3.85 9.13
CA THR A 446 38.12 4.81 10.17
C THR A 446 38.66 6.20 9.88
N ALA A 447 39.92 6.33 9.50
CA ALA A 447 40.56 7.59 9.12
C ALA A 447 39.87 8.26 7.91
N LEU A 448 39.50 7.46 6.91
CA LEU A 448 38.86 7.95 5.68
C LEU A 448 37.39 8.38 5.88
N SER A 449 36.68 7.69 6.76
CA SER A 449 35.23 7.85 6.87
C SER A 449 34.74 8.48 8.16
N GLY A 450 35.49 8.37 9.26
CA GLY A 450 35.01 8.73 10.59
C GLY A 450 33.79 7.93 11.04
N LYS A 451 33.54 6.75 10.44
CA LYS A 451 32.34 5.93 10.71
C LYS A 451 32.69 4.51 11.13
N GLN A 452 31.87 3.98 12.04
CA GLN A 452 32.00 2.58 12.46
C GLN A 452 31.54 1.61 11.39
N MET A 453 30.54 1.99 10.60
CA MET A 453 30.03 1.22 9.46
C MET A 453 30.08 2.06 8.20
N THR A 454 30.53 1.46 7.09
CA THR A 454 30.62 2.08 5.79
C THR A 454 30.02 1.14 4.73
N PRO A 455 29.54 1.65 3.59
CA PRO A 455 29.00 0.81 2.53
C PRO A 455 30.08 -0.07 1.86
N ALA A 456 31.35 0.35 1.94
CA ALA A 456 32.49 -0.30 1.30
C ALA A 456 33.69 -0.49 2.23
N GLY A 457 34.70 -1.24 1.79
CA GLY A 457 35.96 -1.44 2.46
C GLY A 457 36.93 -0.25 2.33
N ALA A 458 38.08 -0.33 3.03
CA ALA A 458 39.07 0.73 3.02
C ALA A 458 39.63 1.04 1.63
N THR A 459 39.94 0.01 0.85
CA THR A 459 40.55 0.15 -0.48
C THR A 459 39.58 0.72 -1.52
N GLU A 460 38.33 0.33 -1.49
CA GLU A 460 37.30 0.90 -2.35
C GLU A 460 37.06 2.39 -2.04
N ILE A 461 37.10 2.76 -0.77
CA ILE A 461 36.96 4.16 -0.34
C ILE A 461 38.20 4.97 -0.76
N LEU A 462 39.43 4.41 -0.62
CA LEU A 462 40.67 5.00 -1.12
C LEU A 462 40.61 5.31 -2.61
N GLU A 463 40.16 4.32 -3.41
CA GLU A 463 40.02 4.47 -4.85
C GLU A 463 39.09 5.62 -5.24
N VAL A 464 37.93 5.72 -4.60
CA VAL A 464 36.94 6.76 -4.91
C VAL A 464 37.38 8.14 -4.47
N LEU A 465 38.01 8.27 -3.31
CA LEU A 465 38.53 9.55 -2.80
C LEU A 465 39.78 10.02 -3.59
N GLY A 466 40.49 9.08 -4.17
CA GLY A 466 41.78 9.35 -4.82
C GLY A 466 42.91 9.57 -3.84
N LYS A 467 44.13 9.58 -4.36
CA LYS A 467 45.37 9.60 -3.58
C LYS A 467 45.50 10.84 -2.69
N GLU A 468 45.31 12.03 -3.28
CA GLU A 468 45.53 13.30 -2.58
C GLU A 468 44.62 13.45 -1.34
N GLU A 469 43.31 13.29 -1.53
CA GLU A 469 42.33 13.39 -0.45
C GLU A 469 42.53 12.32 0.63
N SER A 470 42.85 11.09 0.20
CA SER A 470 43.11 9.99 1.12
C SER A 470 44.29 10.27 2.05
N LEU A 471 45.37 10.80 1.52
CA LEU A 471 46.55 11.18 2.31
C LEU A 471 46.27 12.32 3.28
N VAL A 472 45.47 13.32 2.86
CA VAL A 472 45.04 14.41 3.75
C VAL A 472 44.22 13.87 4.93
N ARG A 473 43.29 12.95 4.68
CA ARG A 473 42.44 12.34 5.74
C ARG A 473 43.27 11.46 6.69
N ILE A 474 44.21 10.68 6.15
CA ILE A 474 45.10 9.85 6.96
C ILE A 474 45.99 10.71 7.85
N GLN A 475 46.56 11.80 7.31
CA GLN A 475 47.37 12.73 8.10
C GLN A 475 46.54 13.37 9.23
N ALA A 476 45.31 13.83 8.92
CA ALA A 476 44.43 14.39 9.94
C ALA A 476 44.05 13.38 11.03
N ALA A 477 43.94 12.09 10.68
CA ALA A 477 43.72 11.02 11.65
C ALA A 477 44.95 10.76 12.54
N ILE A 478 46.15 10.78 11.95
CA ILE A 478 47.42 10.69 12.67
C ILE A 478 47.54 11.85 13.69
N ASP A 479 47.26 13.07 13.25
CA ASP A 479 47.31 14.25 14.10
C ASP A 479 46.29 14.18 15.26
N LYS A 480 45.12 13.59 15.01
CA LYS A 480 44.07 13.40 16.01
C LYS A 480 44.43 12.34 17.07
N LEU A 481 45.20 11.32 16.68
CA LEU A 481 45.63 10.24 17.58
C LEU A 481 46.91 10.54 18.35
N ASN A 482 47.65 11.61 17.98
CA ASN A 482 48.82 12.10 18.69
C ASN A 482 48.43 12.88 19.97
#